data_3702438487eb340d602374e3fed0536c
#
_entry.id   3702438487eb340d602374e3fed0536c
#
_cell.length_a   1.000
_cell.length_b   1.000
_cell.length_c   1.000
_cell.angle_alpha   90.00
_cell.angle_beta   90.00
_cell.angle_gamma   90.00
#
_symmetry.space_group_name_H-M   'P 1'
#
loop_
_entity.id
_entity.type
_entity.pdbx_description
1 polymer ?
#
loop_
_entity_poly.entity_id
_entity_poly.type
_entity_poly.pdbx_seq_one_letter_code
_entity_poly.pdbx_strand_id
1 'polypeptide(L)'
;MTKAPKLTLRFEKNADMPDGDDRLFSESFVTNHAPIEKVVTRLLDKLTGNIIEVASGTGQHAVNLAQQLPHLTWWPSDIQDHHIESIAAWQQQSGLSNLKPPIYLDVTQENWGLEAQDHAPSDNIVAVVCSNLLHIAPWKVSQGLLAGAGKYLQPNGFLMI
;
A
#
# COMPACT_ATOMS: atom_id res chain seq x y z
N MET A 1 22.88 26.54 8.80
CA MET A 1 22.08 25.30 8.80
C MET A 1 20.99 25.45 7.76
N THR A 2 21.20 24.94 6.57
CA THR A 2 20.23 24.96 5.47
C THR A 2 19.18 23.88 5.76
N LYS A 3 17.93 24.31 5.93
CA LYS A 3 16.78 23.42 6.10
C LYS A 3 16.66 22.57 4.84
N ALA A 4 16.69 21.25 4.98
CA ALA A 4 16.43 20.35 3.85
C ALA A 4 15.09 20.71 3.19
N PRO A 5 15.00 20.65 1.84
CA PRO A 5 13.76 20.94 1.17
C PRO A 5 12.68 19.96 1.63
N LYS A 6 11.55 20.51 2.06
CA LYS A 6 10.37 19.71 2.42
C LYS A 6 9.84 19.12 1.11
N LEU A 7 10.02 17.83 0.91
CA LEU A 7 9.45 17.13 -0.23
C LEU A 7 7.92 17.19 -0.08
N THR A 8 7.28 18.01 -0.87
CA THR A 8 5.81 18.09 -0.92
C THR A 8 5.38 17.09 -1.99
N LEU A 9 4.92 15.94 -1.57
CA LEU A 9 4.26 14.99 -2.48
C LEU A 9 2.94 15.65 -2.92
N ARG A 10 2.83 15.96 -4.21
CA ARG A 10 1.59 16.47 -4.80
C ARG A 10 0.76 15.27 -5.22
N PHE A 11 -0.31 15.04 -4.48
CA PHE A 11 -1.41 14.19 -4.91
C PHE A 11 -2.50 15.13 -5.44
N GLU A 12 -2.82 15.03 -6.71
CA GLU A 12 -3.78 15.93 -7.34
C GLU A 12 -5.06 15.17 -7.67
N LYS A 13 -6.21 15.82 -7.43
CA LYS A 13 -7.45 15.42 -8.10
C LYS A 13 -7.26 15.73 -9.58
N ASN A 14 -7.57 14.80 -10.46
CA ASN A 14 -7.57 15.08 -11.89
C ASN A 14 -8.73 16.06 -12.19
N ALA A 15 -8.42 17.20 -12.79
CA ALA A 15 -9.39 18.25 -13.10
C ALA A 15 -10.56 17.81 -14.01
N ASP A 16 -10.39 16.68 -14.70
CA ASP A 16 -11.39 16.09 -15.60
C ASP A 16 -12.32 15.07 -14.93
N MET A 17 -12.20 14.88 -13.59
CA MET A 17 -13.02 13.91 -12.86
C MET A 17 -14.36 14.52 -12.45
N PRO A 18 -15.43 13.69 -12.39
CA PRO A 18 -16.74 14.13 -11.90
C PRO A 18 -16.68 14.67 -10.47
N ASP A 19 -17.53 15.63 -10.15
CA ASP A 19 -17.73 16.08 -8.76
C ASP A 19 -18.11 14.88 -7.89
N GLY A 20 -17.40 14.72 -6.76
CA GLY A 20 -17.59 13.61 -5.81
C GLY A 20 -16.72 12.38 -6.09
N ASP A 21 -15.82 12.40 -7.06
CA ASP A 21 -14.80 11.37 -7.22
C ASP A 21 -13.61 11.63 -6.29
N ASP A 22 -13.36 10.70 -5.37
CA ASP A 22 -12.31 10.83 -4.35
C ASP A 22 -10.97 10.23 -4.77
N ARG A 23 -10.87 9.70 -5.99
CA ARG A 23 -9.61 9.13 -6.50
C ARG A 23 -8.54 10.21 -6.66
N LEU A 24 -7.39 9.97 -6.06
CA LEU A 24 -6.18 10.78 -6.24
C LEU A 24 -5.27 10.14 -7.28
N PHE A 25 -4.43 10.96 -7.89
CA PHE A 25 -3.45 10.54 -8.88
C PHE A 25 -2.05 10.95 -8.45
N SER A 26 -1.07 10.09 -8.75
CA SER A 26 0.33 10.31 -8.41
C SER A 26 1.18 10.32 -9.68
N GLU A 27 1.96 11.38 -9.88
CA GLU A 27 2.95 11.44 -10.95
C GLU A 27 4.03 10.36 -10.80
N SER A 28 4.37 10.00 -9.56
CA SER A 28 5.33 8.93 -9.31
C SER A 28 4.82 7.57 -9.77
N PHE A 29 3.51 7.31 -9.69
CA PHE A 29 2.92 6.11 -10.26
C PHE A 29 3.16 6.03 -11.77
N VAL A 30 2.94 7.11 -12.50
CA VAL A 30 3.13 7.15 -13.97
C VAL A 30 4.55 6.73 -14.35
N THR A 31 5.54 7.11 -13.56
CA THR A 31 6.95 6.87 -13.85
C THR A 31 7.48 5.54 -13.34
N ASN A 32 6.94 5.00 -12.23
CA ASN A 32 7.53 3.86 -11.53
C ASN A 32 6.67 2.58 -11.49
N HIS A 33 5.41 2.62 -11.94
CA HIS A 33 4.54 1.44 -11.86
C HIS A 33 5.10 0.23 -12.63
N ALA A 34 5.57 0.42 -13.87
CA ALA A 34 6.03 -0.69 -14.70
C ALA A 34 7.27 -1.41 -14.13
N PRO A 35 8.35 -0.74 -13.68
CA PRO A 35 9.45 -1.44 -13.02
C PRO A 35 9.07 -2.09 -11.70
N ILE A 36 8.18 -1.48 -10.90
CA ILE A 36 7.68 -2.08 -9.65
C ILE A 36 6.86 -3.33 -9.96
N GLU A 37 5.90 -3.26 -10.87
CA GLU A 37 5.09 -4.38 -11.32
C GLU A 37 5.97 -5.57 -11.75
N LYS A 38 6.97 -5.33 -12.60
CA LYS A 38 7.88 -6.37 -13.07
C LYS A 38 8.60 -7.10 -11.93
N VAL A 39 9.01 -6.39 -10.88
CA VAL A 39 9.70 -6.98 -9.73
C VAL A 39 8.71 -7.74 -8.85
N VAL A 40 7.58 -7.10 -8.52
CA VAL A 40 6.55 -7.68 -7.64
C VAL A 40 5.97 -8.96 -8.24
N THR A 41 5.56 -8.92 -9.50
CA THR A 41 4.99 -10.09 -10.17
C THR A 41 5.98 -11.24 -10.22
N ARG A 42 7.25 -10.99 -10.59
CA ARG A 42 8.28 -12.03 -10.60
C ARG A 42 8.50 -12.72 -9.26
N LEU A 43 8.41 -11.96 -8.16
CA LEU A 43 8.67 -12.49 -6.82
C LEU A 43 7.44 -13.20 -6.23
N LEU A 44 6.23 -12.71 -6.53
CA LEU A 44 5.01 -13.15 -5.88
C LEU A 44 4.15 -14.09 -6.72
N ASP A 45 4.45 -14.28 -8.01
CA ASP A 45 3.64 -15.07 -8.97
C ASP A 45 3.28 -16.49 -8.50
N LYS A 46 4.18 -17.13 -7.74
CA LYS A 46 3.99 -18.52 -7.26
C LYS A 46 3.46 -18.62 -5.83
N LEU A 47 3.18 -17.50 -5.20
CA LEU A 47 2.67 -17.47 -3.84
C LEU A 47 1.14 -17.50 -3.84
N THR A 48 0.56 -17.91 -2.72
CA THR A 48 -0.88 -17.83 -2.44
C THR A 48 -1.07 -17.33 -1.02
N GLY A 49 -1.91 -16.31 -0.84
CA GLY A 49 -2.15 -15.72 0.47
C GLY A 49 -2.45 -14.23 0.43
N ASN A 50 -2.20 -13.58 1.54
CA ASN A 50 -2.47 -12.17 1.76
C ASN A 50 -1.21 -11.32 1.54
N ILE A 51 -1.39 -10.19 0.87
CA ILE A 51 -0.39 -9.12 0.73
C ILE A 51 -0.86 -7.92 1.52
N ILE A 52 -0.03 -7.39 2.40
CA ILE A 52 -0.27 -6.08 3.00
C ILE A 52 0.57 -5.05 2.25
N GLU A 53 -0.07 -4.05 1.68
CA GLU A 53 0.61 -2.89 1.11
C GLU A 53 0.56 -1.73 2.10
N VAL A 54 1.73 -1.33 2.58
CA VAL A 54 1.89 -0.26 3.58
C VAL A 54 2.10 1.07 2.87
N ALA A 55 1.36 2.10 3.29
CA ALA A 55 1.39 3.44 2.72
C ALA A 55 1.05 3.43 1.21
N SER A 56 -0.11 2.90 0.86
CA SER A 56 -0.59 2.77 -0.53
C SER A 56 -0.86 4.11 -1.21
N GLY A 57 -0.89 5.22 -0.46
CA GLY A 57 -1.04 6.57 -0.98
C GLY A 57 -2.32 6.74 -1.80
N THR A 58 -2.19 7.01 -3.09
CA THR A 58 -3.35 7.17 -3.98
C THR A 58 -4.14 5.88 -4.23
N GLY A 59 -3.55 4.69 -4.02
CA GLY A 59 -4.17 3.40 -4.31
C GLY A 59 -3.93 2.86 -5.73
N GLN A 60 -3.27 3.63 -6.61
CA GLN A 60 -3.04 3.22 -8.00
C GLN A 60 -2.14 1.99 -8.10
N HIS A 61 -1.10 1.87 -7.27
CA HIS A 61 -0.25 0.67 -7.21
C HIS A 61 -1.03 -0.55 -6.74
N ALA A 62 -1.88 -0.40 -5.72
CA ALA A 62 -2.71 -1.49 -5.21
C ALA A 62 -3.61 -2.09 -6.30
N VAL A 63 -4.31 -1.24 -7.06
CA VAL A 63 -5.13 -1.69 -8.20
C VAL A 63 -4.29 -2.38 -9.26
N ASN A 64 -3.19 -1.75 -9.68
CA ASN A 64 -2.32 -2.29 -10.72
C ASN A 64 -1.77 -3.67 -10.34
N LEU A 65 -1.23 -3.81 -9.13
CA LEU A 65 -0.61 -5.06 -8.67
C LEU A 65 -1.65 -6.15 -8.38
N ALA A 66 -2.79 -5.81 -7.79
CA ALA A 66 -3.88 -6.75 -7.59
C ALA A 66 -4.42 -7.31 -8.91
N GLN A 67 -4.49 -6.49 -9.97
CA GLN A 67 -4.90 -6.93 -11.30
C GLN A 67 -3.92 -7.92 -11.91
N GLN A 68 -2.62 -7.72 -11.73
CA GLN A 68 -1.57 -8.61 -12.26
C GLN A 68 -1.44 -9.93 -11.47
N LEU A 69 -1.89 -9.95 -10.22
CA LEU A 69 -1.75 -11.09 -9.30
C LEU A 69 -3.13 -11.52 -8.75
N PRO A 70 -4.07 -11.97 -9.62
CA PRO A 70 -5.46 -12.24 -9.22
C PRO A 70 -5.60 -13.41 -8.22
N HIS A 71 -4.59 -14.22 -8.05
CA HIS A 71 -4.54 -15.36 -7.12
C HIS A 71 -4.09 -14.96 -5.71
N LEU A 72 -3.64 -13.70 -5.51
CA LEU A 72 -3.26 -13.14 -4.21
C LEU A 72 -4.34 -12.18 -3.72
N THR A 73 -4.56 -12.13 -2.42
CA THR A 73 -5.47 -11.16 -1.80
C THR A 73 -4.68 -9.93 -1.38
N TRP A 74 -5.02 -8.77 -1.93
CA TRP A 74 -4.32 -7.51 -1.74
C TRP A 74 -5.03 -6.62 -0.72
N TRP A 75 -4.31 -6.21 0.32
CA TRP A 75 -4.78 -5.37 1.42
C TRP A 75 -4.03 -4.04 1.43
N PRO A 76 -4.55 -3.01 0.75
CA PRO A 76 -3.95 -1.70 0.76
C PRO A 76 -4.16 -1.02 2.11
N SER A 77 -3.23 -0.17 2.52
CA SER A 77 -3.31 0.55 3.78
C SER A 77 -2.67 1.92 3.75
N ASP A 78 -3.17 2.81 4.59
CA ASP A 78 -2.55 4.12 4.85
C ASP A 78 -2.93 4.62 6.25
N ILE A 79 -2.30 5.73 6.69
CA ILE A 79 -2.63 6.42 7.95
C ILE A 79 -3.41 7.73 7.73
N GLN A 80 -3.61 8.12 6.48
CA GLN A 80 -4.24 9.40 6.14
C GLN A 80 -5.63 9.17 5.57
N ASP A 81 -6.64 9.83 6.16
CA ASP A 81 -8.04 9.64 5.77
C ASP A 81 -8.28 9.86 4.28
N HIS A 82 -7.71 10.93 3.69
CA HIS A 82 -7.87 11.20 2.26
C HIS A 82 -7.20 10.16 1.34
N HIS A 83 -6.16 9.46 1.80
CA HIS A 83 -5.60 8.31 1.08
C HIS A 83 -6.52 7.10 1.21
N ILE A 84 -7.06 6.83 2.40
CA ILE A 84 -8.05 5.76 2.61
C ILE A 84 -9.27 5.95 1.70
N GLU A 85 -9.80 7.19 1.61
CA GLU A 85 -10.89 7.54 0.70
C GLU A 85 -10.53 7.29 -0.77
N SER A 86 -9.34 7.73 -1.20
CA SER A 86 -8.85 7.50 -2.55
C SER A 86 -8.66 6.02 -2.88
N ILE A 87 -8.05 5.26 -1.97
CA ILE A 87 -7.86 3.81 -2.14
C ILE A 87 -9.22 3.11 -2.27
N ALA A 88 -10.19 3.46 -1.42
CA ALA A 88 -11.54 2.90 -1.46
C ALA A 88 -12.23 3.20 -2.80
N ALA A 89 -12.12 4.44 -3.30
CA ALA A 89 -12.67 4.85 -4.58
C ALA A 89 -12.02 4.09 -5.75
N TRP A 90 -10.70 3.92 -5.75
CA TRP A 90 -9.98 3.11 -6.72
C TRP A 90 -10.38 1.63 -6.65
N GLN A 91 -10.47 1.05 -5.45
CA GLN A 91 -10.89 -0.34 -5.23
C GLN A 91 -12.30 -0.57 -5.80
N GLN A 92 -13.23 0.30 -5.46
CA GLN A 92 -14.61 0.22 -5.93
C GLN A 92 -14.70 0.32 -7.46
N GLN A 93 -13.99 1.26 -8.06
CA GLN A 93 -13.98 1.47 -9.51
C GLN A 93 -13.33 0.30 -10.26
N SER A 94 -12.32 -0.34 -9.68
CA SER A 94 -11.62 -1.46 -10.32
C SER A 94 -12.46 -2.72 -10.46
N GLY A 95 -13.41 -2.95 -9.55
CA GLY A 95 -14.24 -4.16 -9.50
C GLY A 95 -13.44 -5.44 -9.19
N LEU A 96 -12.19 -5.33 -8.76
CA LEU A 96 -11.33 -6.49 -8.49
C LEU A 96 -11.75 -7.18 -7.19
N SER A 97 -12.10 -8.46 -7.25
CA SER A 97 -12.54 -9.24 -6.08
C SER A 97 -11.42 -9.55 -5.08
N ASN A 98 -10.18 -9.57 -5.57
CA ASN A 98 -8.99 -9.83 -4.77
C ASN A 98 -8.36 -8.57 -4.16
N LEU A 99 -8.80 -7.38 -4.53
CA LEU A 99 -8.41 -6.12 -3.89
C LEU A 99 -9.42 -5.80 -2.79
N LYS A 100 -8.96 -5.81 -1.54
CA LYS A 100 -9.81 -5.59 -0.37
C LYS A 100 -9.99 -4.11 -0.06
N PRO A 101 -11.02 -3.74 0.71
CA PRO A 101 -11.14 -2.38 1.24
C PRO A 101 -9.88 -1.97 1.99
N PRO A 102 -9.52 -0.67 1.95
CA PRO A 102 -8.32 -0.20 2.65
C PRO A 102 -8.44 -0.38 4.16
N ILE A 103 -7.31 -0.65 4.79
CA ILE A 103 -7.18 -0.71 6.25
C ILE A 103 -6.35 0.48 6.76
N TYR A 104 -6.73 1.00 7.93
CA TYR A 104 -5.90 1.97 8.63
C TYR A 104 -4.71 1.24 9.26
N LEU A 105 -3.47 1.62 8.91
CA LEU A 105 -2.29 0.94 9.40
C LEU A 105 -1.18 1.93 9.73
N ASP A 106 -0.87 2.04 11.01
CA ASP A 106 0.27 2.82 11.51
C ASP A 106 1.37 1.87 12.00
N VAL A 107 2.42 1.74 11.20
CA VAL A 107 3.56 0.87 11.52
C VAL A 107 4.32 1.28 12.78
N THR A 108 4.08 2.48 13.32
CA THR A 108 4.69 2.93 14.58
C THR A 108 3.95 2.48 15.82
N GLN A 109 2.74 1.94 15.66
CA GLN A 109 1.95 1.37 16.74
C GLN A 109 2.28 -0.09 16.98
N GLU A 110 2.07 -0.54 18.22
CA GLU A 110 2.14 -1.95 18.53
C GLU A 110 1.12 -2.73 17.67
N ASN A 111 1.55 -3.87 17.13
CA ASN A 111 0.69 -4.71 16.26
C ASN A 111 0.11 -3.98 15.03
N TRP A 112 0.71 -2.87 14.60
CA TRP A 112 0.25 -2.06 13.46
C TRP A 112 -1.23 -1.65 13.51
N GLY A 113 -1.90 -1.86 14.64
CA GLY A 113 -3.34 -1.63 14.79
C GLY A 113 -4.24 -2.64 14.05
N LEU A 114 -3.69 -3.72 13.49
CA LEU A 114 -4.46 -4.70 12.70
C LEU A 114 -5.50 -5.45 13.55
N GLU A 115 -5.16 -5.77 14.81
CA GLU A 115 -6.04 -6.51 15.71
C GLU A 115 -7.33 -5.76 16.09
N ALA A 116 -7.35 -4.44 15.87
CA ALA A 116 -8.53 -3.60 16.12
C ALA A 116 -9.48 -3.53 14.91
N GLN A 117 -9.18 -4.21 13.81
CA GLN A 117 -9.92 -4.12 12.55
C GLN A 117 -10.41 -5.51 12.12
N ASP A 118 -11.70 -5.77 12.32
CA ASP A 118 -12.34 -7.08 12.07
C ASP A 118 -12.16 -7.61 10.63
N HIS A 119 -11.87 -6.72 9.68
CA HIS A 119 -11.69 -7.08 8.26
C HIS A 119 -10.23 -7.19 7.83
N ALA A 120 -9.26 -6.88 8.70
CA ALA A 120 -7.84 -6.97 8.37
C ALA A 120 -7.36 -8.44 8.32
N PRO A 121 -6.30 -8.74 7.53
CA PRO A 121 -5.76 -10.09 7.47
C PRO A 121 -5.06 -10.45 8.78
N SER A 122 -5.38 -11.63 9.34
CA SER A 122 -4.80 -12.12 10.58
C SER A 122 -3.74 -13.22 10.37
N ASP A 123 -3.73 -13.85 9.19
CA ASP A 123 -2.88 -14.98 8.89
C ASP A 123 -2.46 -15.03 7.42
N ASN A 124 -1.60 -15.99 7.09
CA ASN A 124 -1.14 -16.28 5.73
C ASN A 124 -0.65 -15.02 4.98
N ILE A 125 0.08 -14.14 5.67
CA ILE A 125 0.66 -12.94 5.06
C ILE A 125 1.96 -13.34 4.37
N VAL A 126 1.92 -13.44 3.06
CA VAL A 126 3.03 -13.92 2.23
C VAL A 126 3.97 -12.79 1.78
N ALA A 127 3.47 -11.57 1.76
CA ALA A 127 4.32 -10.41 1.51
C ALA A 127 3.80 -9.13 2.19
N VAL A 128 4.75 -8.27 2.53
CA VAL A 128 4.53 -6.87 2.87
C VAL A 128 5.22 -6.04 1.79
N VAL A 129 4.48 -5.15 1.17
CA VAL A 129 4.96 -4.27 0.09
C VAL A 129 4.88 -2.82 0.57
N CYS A 130 5.95 -2.06 0.39
CA CYS A 130 6.00 -0.67 0.78
C CYS A 130 6.83 0.13 -0.23
N SER A 131 6.19 1.00 -0.99
CA SER A 131 6.87 1.80 -2.01
C SER A 131 7.01 3.26 -1.57
N ASN A 132 8.22 3.83 -1.73
CA ASN A 132 8.49 5.25 -1.54
C ASN A 132 8.25 5.83 -0.13
N LEU A 133 8.09 5.00 0.92
CA LEU A 133 7.86 5.49 2.29
C LEU A 133 9.16 5.84 3.03
N LEU A 134 10.17 4.99 2.95
CA LEU A 134 11.33 5.06 3.84
C LEU A 134 12.17 6.33 3.67
N HIS A 135 12.18 6.95 2.51
CA HIS A 135 12.95 8.17 2.26
C HIS A 135 12.19 9.46 2.58
N ILE A 136 10.88 9.37 2.91
CA ILE A 136 10.05 10.53 3.24
C ILE A 136 9.57 10.52 4.69
N ALA A 137 9.64 9.38 5.37
CA ALA A 137 9.14 9.18 6.72
C ALA A 137 10.25 9.27 7.78
N PRO A 138 9.93 9.59 9.05
CA PRO A 138 10.86 9.52 10.17
C PRO A 138 11.40 8.09 10.37
N TRP A 139 12.63 7.96 10.85
CA TRP A 139 13.29 6.66 11.06
C TRP A 139 12.49 5.64 11.88
N LYS A 140 11.71 6.09 12.86
CA LYS A 140 10.82 5.22 13.65
C LYS A 140 9.82 4.45 12.79
N VAL A 141 9.41 4.99 11.64
CA VAL A 141 8.51 4.33 10.69
C VAL A 141 9.22 3.14 10.05
N SER A 142 10.48 3.31 9.65
CA SER A 142 11.31 2.21 9.13
C SER A 142 11.49 1.10 10.15
N GLN A 143 11.75 1.47 11.41
CA GLN A 143 11.88 0.50 12.51
C GLN A 143 10.57 -0.27 12.74
N GLY A 144 9.45 0.43 12.78
CA GLY A 144 8.13 -0.18 12.95
C GLY A 144 7.74 -1.09 11.77
N LEU A 145 8.05 -0.67 10.53
CA LEU A 145 7.82 -1.50 9.34
C LEU A 145 8.59 -2.82 9.41
N LEU A 146 9.88 -2.76 9.75
CA LEU A 146 10.72 -3.96 9.86
C LEU A 146 10.27 -4.87 11.01
N ALA A 147 9.95 -4.30 12.16
CA ALA A 147 9.49 -5.07 13.32
C ALA A 147 8.16 -5.78 13.04
N GLY A 148 7.19 -5.07 12.48
CA GLY A 148 5.89 -5.65 12.15
C GLY A 148 5.96 -6.65 11.00
N ALA A 149 6.76 -6.37 9.96
CA ALA A 149 6.98 -7.35 8.91
C ALA A 149 7.57 -8.66 9.47
N GLY A 150 8.56 -8.56 10.38
CA GLY A 150 9.11 -9.73 11.06
C GLY A 150 8.10 -10.48 11.94
N LYS A 151 7.07 -9.80 12.44
CA LYS A 151 5.99 -10.41 13.24
C LYS A 151 4.93 -11.09 12.37
N TYR A 152 4.51 -10.44 11.30
CA TYR A 152 3.32 -10.84 10.54
C TYR A 152 3.60 -11.72 9.33
N LEU A 153 4.79 -11.60 8.72
CA LEU A 153 5.15 -12.44 7.60
C LEU A 153 5.23 -13.91 8.01
N GLN A 154 4.62 -14.77 7.21
CA GLN A 154 4.85 -16.20 7.35
C GLN A 154 6.32 -16.57 7.02
N PRO A 155 6.81 -17.75 7.45
CA PRO A 155 8.13 -18.22 7.06
C PRO A 155 8.32 -18.20 5.55
N ASN A 156 9.45 -17.64 5.08
CA ASN A 156 9.77 -17.39 3.67
C ASN A 156 8.89 -16.34 2.96
N GLY A 157 8.14 -15.53 3.70
CA GLY A 157 7.46 -14.36 3.15
C GLY A 157 8.44 -13.26 2.76
N PHE A 158 7.97 -12.31 1.94
CA PHE A 158 8.79 -11.22 1.41
C PHE A 158 8.45 -9.88 2.04
N LEU A 159 9.46 -9.13 2.43
CA LEU A 159 9.34 -7.69 2.62
C LEU A 159 9.99 -6.99 1.43
N MET A 160 9.19 -6.20 0.71
CA MET A 160 9.63 -5.35 -0.41
C MET A 160 9.54 -3.89 0.01
N ILE A 161 10.64 -3.14 -0.22
CA ILE A 161 10.78 -1.74 0.16
C ILE A 161 11.29 -0.95 -1.04
#